data_93444ce7d0ddffc041d1d4c5a6c5d2c7
#
_entry.id   93444ce7d0ddffc041d1d4c5a6c5d2c7
#
_cell.length_a   1.000
_cell.length_b   1.000
_cell.length_c   1.000
_cell.angle_alpha   90.00
_cell.angle_beta   90.00
_cell.angle_gamma   90.00
#
_symmetry.space_group_name_H-M   'P 1'
#
loop_
_entity.id
_entity.type
_entity.pdbx_description
1 polymer ?
#
loop_
_entity_poly.entity_id
_entity_poly.type
_entity_poly.pdbx_seq_one_letter_code
_entity_poly.pdbx_strand_id
1 'polypeptide(L)'
;RTIDFPFQPEGDWRAEYSEVGFTDKGIRFSRVLEKGETVFAGNLHQTGRGMNGSPNAFVLSEHQTGRGVRMSCMVPMIKTVFWSNHRIACLEPYIDFEIFSGQDFSFEIHYSLR
;
A
#
# COMPACT_ATOMS: atom_id res chain seq x y z
N ARG A 1 -6.10 -5.43 11.15
CA ARG A 1 -4.99 -4.86 10.35
C ARG A 1 -5.18 -3.37 10.15
N THR A 2 -4.07 -2.70 10.08
CA THR A 2 -4.04 -1.27 9.74
C THR A 2 -2.86 -1.04 8.81
N ILE A 3 -3.08 -0.20 7.80
CA ILE A 3 -2.00 0.25 6.94
C ILE A 3 -1.99 1.77 7.04
N ASP A 4 -0.91 2.32 7.54
CA ASP A 4 -0.74 3.76 7.75
C ASP A 4 0.17 4.35 6.69
N PHE A 5 -0.28 5.43 6.09
CA PHE A 5 0.50 6.24 5.16
C PHE A 5 0.82 7.59 5.81
N PRO A 6 1.84 8.32 5.33
CA PRO A 6 2.12 9.67 5.82
C PRO A 6 1.11 10.72 5.35
N PHE A 7 0.00 10.30 4.76
CA PHE A 7 -1.05 11.17 4.23
C PHE A 7 -2.38 10.42 4.17
N GLN A 8 -3.46 11.14 3.89
CA GLN A 8 -4.76 10.53 3.65
C GLN A 8 -4.78 9.89 2.27
N PRO A 9 -4.98 8.57 2.17
CA PRO A 9 -5.01 7.88 0.88
C PRO A 9 -6.40 7.88 0.25
N GLU A 10 -6.43 7.73 -1.05
CA GLU A 10 -7.60 7.33 -1.83
C GLU A 10 -7.17 6.40 -2.95
N GLY A 11 -8.12 5.72 -3.57
CA GLY A 11 -7.86 4.79 -4.66
C GLY A 11 -9.14 4.14 -5.12
N ASP A 12 -9.00 3.17 -6.03
CA ASP A 12 -10.12 2.52 -6.69
C ASP A 12 -10.34 1.13 -6.11
N TRP A 13 -11.39 0.96 -5.30
CA TRP A 13 -11.79 -0.36 -4.80
C TRP A 13 -12.38 -1.18 -5.94
N ARG A 14 -11.83 -2.38 -6.15
CA ARG A 14 -12.34 -3.35 -7.14
C ARG A 14 -12.97 -4.56 -6.47
N ALA A 15 -12.56 -4.85 -5.25
CA ALA A 15 -13.19 -5.81 -4.37
C ALA A 15 -13.16 -5.22 -2.98
N GLU A 16 -14.32 -5.07 -2.36
CA GLU A 16 -14.42 -4.37 -1.09
C GLU A 16 -15.47 -4.98 -0.17
N TYR A 17 -15.30 -4.71 1.10
CA TYR A 17 -16.27 -5.01 2.14
C TYR A 17 -16.45 -3.77 3.00
N SER A 18 -17.64 -3.59 3.58
CA SER A 18 -17.93 -2.40 4.39
C SER A 18 -17.01 -2.25 5.61
N GLU A 19 -16.42 -3.35 6.07
CA GLU A 19 -15.52 -3.39 7.22
C GLU A 19 -14.06 -3.09 6.87
N VAL A 20 -13.76 -2.87 5.60
CA VAL A 20 -12.43 -2.49 5.14
C VAL A 20 -12.56 -1.20 4.34
N GLY A 21 -11.84 -0.18 4.74
CA GLY A 21 -11.97 1.10 4.05
C GLY A 21 -10.85 2.06 4.36
N PHE A 22 -10.89 3.19 3.66
CA PHE A 22 -9.96 4.27 3.88
C PHE A 22 -10.30 5.05 5.15
N THR A 23 -9.25 5.48 5.83
CA THR A 23 -9.32 6.45 6.94
C THR A 23 -8.50 7.69 6.55
N ASP A 24 -8.45 8.67 7.42
CA ASP A 24 -7.62 9.86 7.23
C ASP A 24 -6.11 9.55 7.23
N LYS A 25 -5.72 8.35 7.66
CA LYS A 25 -4.31 7.95 7.77
C LYS A 25 -3.95 6.71 6.97
N GLY A 26 -4.93 6.01 6.41
CA GLY A 26 -4.60 4.77 5.74
C GLY A 26 -5.78 3.89 5.43
N ILE A 27 -5.57 2.60 5.59
CA ILE A 27 -6.58 1.55 5.40
C ILE A 27 -6.75 0.82 6.72
N ARG A 28 -7.99 0.63 7.13
CA ARG A 28 -8.33 -0.09 8.35
C ARG A 28 -9.29 -1.22 8.08
N PHE A 29 -9.02 -2.36 8.72
CA PHE A 29 -9.92 -3.50 8.77
C PHE A 29 -10.58 -3.51 10.14
N SER A 30 -11.91 -3.43 10.19
CA SER A 30 -12.65 -3.53 11.45
C SER A 30 -13.00 -4.96 11.83
N ARG A 31 -12.68 -5.93 10.96
CA ARG A 31 -12.73 -7.37 11.26
C ARG A 31 -11.66 -8.11 10.51
N VAL A 32 -11.43 -9.35 10.87
CA VAL A 32 -10.56 -10.26 10.13
C VAL A 32 -11.31 -10.75 8.90
N LEU A 33 -10.62 -10.82 7.75
CA LEU A 33 -11.20 -11.44 6.55
C LEU A 33 -11.32 -12.95 6.74
N GLU A 34 -12.41 -13.52 6.26
CA GLU A 34 -12.63 -14.94 6.26
C GLU A 34 -11.98 -15.59 5.04
N LYS A 35 -11.75 -16.89 5.11
CA LYS A 35 -11.22 -17.68 4.01
C LYS A 35 -12.11 -17.48 2.76
N GLY A 36 -11.50 -17.15 1.64
CA GLY A 36 -12.20 -16.90 0.38
C GLY A 36 -12.54 -15.42 0.16
N GLU A 37 -12.46 -14.59 1.18
CA GLU A 37 -12.65 -13.15 1.02
C GLU A 37 -11.36 -12.47 0.58
N THR A 38 -11.48 -11.51 -0.35
CA THR A 38 -10.37 -10.68 -0.81
C THR A 38 -10.81 -9.24 -0.91
N VAL A 39 -9.86 -8.34 -0.67
CA VAL A 39 -10.03 -6.90 -0.97
C VAL A 39 -8.96 -6.48 -1.96
N PHE A 40 -9.29 -5.54 -2.82
CA PHE A 40 -8.38 -5.02 -3.81
C PHE A 40 -8.67 -3.54 -4.06
N ALA A 41 -7.63 -2.72 -3.92
CA ALA A 41 -7.69 -1.30 -4.26
C ALA A 41 -6.55 -0.95 -5.20
N GLY A 42 -6.89 -0.37 -6.37
CA GLY A 42 -5.91 0.10 -7.33
C GLY A 42 -5.65 1.58 -7.19
N ASN A 43 -4.56 2.04 -7.80
CA ASN A 43 -4.23 3.45 -7.93
C ASN A 43 -4.22 4.22 -6.60
N LEU A 44 -3.65 3.62 -5.55
CA LEU A 44 -3.51 4.30 -4.27
C LEU A 44 -2.63 5.53 -4.40
N HIS A 45 -3.11 6.65 -3.90
CA HIS A 45 -2.43 7.93 -3.96
C HIS A 45 -2.91 8.85 -2.83
N GLN A 46 -2.21 9.95 -2.62
CA GLN A 46 -2.63 10.97 -1.67
C GLN A 46 -3.87 11.69 -2.18
N THR A 47 -4.86 11.88 -1.32
CA THR A 47 -6.10 12.59 -1.63
C THR A 47 -5.81 13.95 -2.27
N GLY A 48 -6.43 14.21 -3.42
CA GLY A 48 -6.28 15.45 -4.18
C GLY A 48 -5.03 15.56 -5.04
N ARG A 49 -4.15 14.55 -5.03
CA ARG A 49 -2.88 14.57 -5.77
C ARG A 49 -2.84 13.65 -6.99
N GLY A 50 -3.80 12.73 -7.11
CA GLY A 50 -3.79 11.73 -8.16
C GLY A 50 -2.51 10.90 -8.16
N MET A 51 -2.07 10.47 -9.33
CA MET A 51 -0.91 9.58 -9.45
C MET A 51 0.40 10.23 -8.97
N ASN A 52 0.48 11.55 -8.92
CA ASN A 52 1.66 12.26 -8.41
C ASN A 52 1.84 12.14 -6.90
N GLY A 53 0.83 11.67 -6.19
CA GLY A 53 0.85 11.48 -4.75
C GLY A 53 0.81 10.02 -4.34
N SER A 54 1.36 9.10 -5.14
CA SER A 54 1.43 7.69 -4.79
C SER A 54 2.26 7.47 -3.53
N PRO A 55 1.87 6.49 -2.68
CA PRO A 55 2.64 6.21 -1.47
C PRO A 55 4.07 5.76 -1.77
N ASN A 56 5.03 6.34 -1.08
CA ASN A 56 6.42 5.88 -1.11
C ASN A 56 6.86 5.32 0.26
N ALA A 57 5.95 5.29 1.20
CA ALA A 57 6.17 4.71 2.52
C ALA A 57 4.83 4.25 3.11
N PHE A 58 4.87 3.17 3.86
CA PHE A 58 3.71 2.71 4.63
C PHE A 58 4.16 1.92 5.85
N VAL A 59 3.25 1.77 6.81
CA VAL A 59 3.41 0.89 7.95
C VAL A 59 2.22 -0.06 7.98
N LEU A 60 2.49 -1.35 7.83
CA LEU A 60 1.49 -2.41 7.98
C LEU A 60 1.59 -2.95 9.40
N SER A 61 0.49 -2.94 10.11
CA SER A 61 0.44 -3.38 11.51
C SER A 61 -0.67 -4.39 11.75
N GLU A 62 -0.43 -5.25 12.72
CA GLU A 62 -1.42 -6.19 13.24
C GLU A 62 -1.80 -5.72 14.64
N HIS A 63 -3.11 -5.52 14.87
CA HIS A 63 -3.61 -4.87 16.10
C HIS A 63 -3.33 -5.64 17.37
N GLN A 64 -3.48 -6.96 17.34
CA GLN A 64 -3.41 -7.76 18.56
C GLN A 64 -2.00 -7.84 19.12
N THR A 65 -1.00 -7.90 18.26
CA THR A 65 0.39 -8.07 18.66
C THR A 65 1.22 -6.79 18.57
N GLY A 66 0.73 -5.78 17.82
CA GLY A 66 1.49 -4.56 17.53
C GLY A 66 2.65 -4.79 16.55
N ARG A 67 2.80 -6.01 16.05
CA ARG A 67 3.86 -6.33 15.09
C ARG A 67 3.52 -5.75 13.73
N GLY A 68 4.57 -5.45 12.97
CA GLY A 68 4.36 -4.88 11.66
C GLY A 68 5.63 -4.72 10.86
N VAL A 69 5.46 -4.10 9.71
CA VAL A 69 6.55 -3.81 8.77
C VAL A 69 6.40 -2.37 8.32
N ARG A 70 7.51 -1.65 8.35
CA ARG A 70 7.61 -0.34 7.71
C ARG A 70 8.33 -0.50 6.37
N MET A 71 7.78 0.09 5.32
CA MET A 71 8.41 0.16 4.01
C MET A 71 8.67 1.62 3.65
N SER A 72 9.81 1.88 3.03
CA SER A 72 10.08 3.16 2.38
C SER A 72 10.85 2.95 1.09
N CYS A 73 10.62 3.84 0.12
CA CYS A 73 11.30 3.81 -1.16
C CYS A 73 11.69 5.23 -1.54
N MET A 74 12.92 5.39 -2.01
CA MET A 74 13.46 6.71 -2.38
C MET A 74 13.07 7.12 -3.80
N VAL A 75 12.62 6.18 -4.61
CA VAL A 75 12.23 6.45 -6.01
C VAL A 75 10.77 6.87 -6.05
N PRO A 76 10.40 7.91 -6.82
CA PRO A 76 9.00 8.27 -7.04
C PRO A 76 8.22 7.11 -7.64
N MET A 77 7.00 6.92 -7.19
CA MET A 77 6.12 5.85 -7.65
C MET A 77 4.99 6.41 -8.50
N ILE A 78 4.60 5.67 -9.53
CA ILE A 78 3.48 6.08 -10.39
C ILE A 78 2.14 5.62 -9.83
N LYS A 79 2.13 4.52 -9.09
CA LYS A 79 0.94 4.03 -8.41
C LYS A 79 1.32 2.99 -7.37
N THR A 80 0.40 2.73 -6.46
CA THR A 80 0.49 1.60 -5.54
C THR A 80 -0.82 0.84 -5.56
N VAL A 81 -0.73 -0.48 -5.50
CA VAL A 81 -1.88 -1.38 -5.49
C VAL A 81 -1.90 -2.10 -4.14
N PHE A 82 -3.09 -2.23 -3.58
CA PHE A 82 -3.31 -2.95 -2.34
C PHE A 82 -4.18 -4.18 -2.59
N TRP A 83 -3.75 -5.33 -2.05
CA TRP A 83 -4.49 -6.57 -2.10
C TRP A 83 -4.35 -7.30 -0.77
N SER A 84 -5.43 -7.90 -0.31
CA SER A 84 -5.41 -8.67 0.93
C SER A 84 -6.40 -9.81 0.91
N ASN A 85 -6.04 -10.89 1.57
CA ASN A 85 -6.96 -11.97 1.92
C ASN A 85 -6.85 -12.24 3.43
N HIS A 86 -7.38 -13.37 3.90
CA HIS A 86 -7.40 -13.69 5.33
C HIS A 86 -5.99 -13.92 5.93
N ARG A 87 -4.97 -14.13 5.11
CA ARG A 87 -3.60 -14.41 5.57
C ARG A 87 -2.59 -13.32 5.20
N ILE A 88 -2.79 -12.68 4.06
CA ILE A 88 -1.78 -11.83 3.42
C ILE A 88 -2.35 -10.43 3.19
N ALA A 89 -1.51 -9.45 3.41
CA ALA A 89 -1.75 -8.08 2.96
C ALA A 89 -0.54 -7.63 2.16
N CYS A 90 -0.79 -7.19 0.93
CA CYS A 90 0.26 -6.77 0.00
C CYS A 90 0.03 -5.34 -0.44
N LEU A 91 1.10 -4.56 -0.43
CA LEU A 91 1.16 -3.26 -1.09
C LEU A 91 2.23 -3.36 -2.16
N GLU A 92 1.83 -3.10 -3.40
CA GLU A 92 2.67 -3.24 -4.58
C GLU A 92 2.91 -1.87 -5.20
N PRO A 93 4.06 -1.23 -4.91
CA PRO A 93 4.41 0.01 -5.56
C PRO A 93 4.94 -0.24 -6.97
N TYR A 94 4.54 0.64 -7.90
CA TYR A 94 4.99 0.60 -9.29
C TYR A 94 5.80 1.85 -9.57
N ILE A 95 6.94 1.65 -10.23
CA ILE A 95 7.80 2.74 -10.68
C ILE A 95 7.86 2.73 -12.21
N ASP A 96 8.17 3.89 -12.79
CA ASP A 96 8.33 4.04 -14.23
C ASP A 96 9.75 4.54 -14.50
N PHE A 97 10.41 3.95 -15.50
CA PHE A 97 11.75 4.32 -15.88
C PHE A 97 12.04 3.92 -17.34
N GLU A 98 13.02 4.59 -17.93
CA GLU A 98 13.53 4.22 -19.24
C GLU A 98 14.99 3.78 -19.10
N ILE A 99 15.35 2.71 -19.82
CA ILE A 99 16.73 2.26 -19.92
C ILE A 99 17.11 2.21 -21.39
N PHE A 100 18.18 2.92 -21.74
CA PHE A 100 18.78 2.86 -23.06
C PHE A 100 19.88 1.81 -23.09
N SER A 101 20.20 1.31 -24.30
CA SER A 101 21.23 0.30 -24.45
C SER A 101 22.54 0.72 -23.76
N GLY A 102 23.11 -0.15 -22.96
CA GLY A 102 24.34 0.10 -22.22
C GLY A 102 24.14 0.85 -20.90
N GLN A 103 22.91 1.16 -20.52
CA GLN A 103 22.60 1.84 -19.25
C GLN A 103 22.00 0.86 -18.25
N ASP A 104 22.20 1.16 -16.97
CA ASP A 104 21.62 0.43 -15.86
C ASP A 104 20.65 1.32 -15.10
N PHE A 105 19.65 0.70 -14.46
CA PHE A 105 18.78 1.36 -13.51
C PHE A 105 18.74 0.52 -12.24
N SER A 106 18.84 1.18 -11.08
CA SER A 106 18.69 0.52 -9.80
C SER A 106 17.88 1.39 -8.84
N PHE A 107 17.21 0.72 -7.91
CA PHE A 107 16.47 1.42 -6.83
C PHE A 107 16.48 0.54 -5.59
N GLU A 108 16.18 1.16 -4.45
CA GLU A 108 16.16 0.45 -3.18
C GLU A 108 14.80 0.61 -2.50
N ILE A 109 14.34 -0.47 -1.91
CA ILE A 109 13.20 -0.47 -0.99
C ILE A 109 13.72 -0.91 0.36
N HIS A 110 13.42 -0.13 1.39
CA HIS A 110 13.85 -0.42 2.76
C HIS A 110 12.68 -0.95 3.56
N TYR A 111 12.90 -2.10 4.21
CA TYR A 111 11.94 -2.70 5.11
C TYR A 111 12.53 -2.76 6.50
N SER A 112 11.72 -2.44 7.50
CA SER A 112 12.10 -2.64 8.89
C SER A 112 10.95 -3.30 9.66
N LEU A 113 11.27 -4.25 10.50
CA LEU A 113 10.32 -4.93 11.35
C LEU A 113 10.03 -4.09 12.60
N ARG A 114 8.81 -4.22 13.07
CA ARG A 114 8.34 -3.51 14.26
C ARG A 114 7.80 -4.47 15.29
#